data_b8dd00d095abfb4cc5786ce2c2652635
#
_entry.id   b8dd00d095abfb4cc5786ce2c2652635
#
_cell.length_a   1.000
_cell.length_b   1.000
_cell.length_c   1.000
_cell.angle_alpha   90.00
_cell.angle_beta   90.00
_cell.angle_gamma   90.00
#
_symmetry.space_group_name_H-M   'P 1'
#
loop_
_entity.id
_entity.type
_entity.pdbx_description
1 polymer ?
#
loop_
_entity_poly.entity_id
_entity_poly.type
_entity_poly.pdbx_seq_one_letter_code
_entity_poly.pdbx_strand_id
1 'polypeptide(L)'
;MHKMRSRLAALAGIAVLVAACSSGASSSPSSAAPSTAASAGGSAAASTAAGDPKTAKTTAEGGGVDAICAAGKTEGQVTLIATPDNWANYGQMMKDFTAKYGIKVQSDKPDANSQQEIDQAKQLAGTGRQPDIFDLGSVVAAAHTDMYAPYQPAGWKDIPDGNKEATGLWINNYTGFIAIAYDSKLGDITKFADLKDPKYKGKVALNGDPLSASAGFNGVVAAALANGGSADNLAPGVDYFKNLTTLGNLIPVNPNDATVASGQTPIVIDWTYNQGGLISTLKPKGIDWKIVVPSDGAPVAAFYNEAINKDAAHPAAARCWVEYVFSDAGQNTWLKGFALPVRLQAMQKAGTVDATALAAVGAPATAPVQLTQAQTDAATKFLKDNWKFITIPA
;
A
#
# COMPACT_ATOMS: atom_id res chain seq x y z
N MET A 1 -5.86 49.81 26.67
CA MET A 1 -6.14 51.21 26.23
C MET A 1 -6.09 51.25 24.72
N HIS A 2 -7.20 51.79 24.16
CA HIS A 2 -7.45 52.30 22.80
C HIS A 2 -7.52 51.30 21.64
N LYS A 3 -8.72 51.01 21.27
CA LYS A 3 -9.79 51.53 20.33
C LYS A 3 -9.58 51.03 18.91
N MET A 4 -10.33 50.04 18.50
CA MET A 4 -11.60 50.09 17.73
C MET A 4 -11.67 51.20 16.65
N ARG A 5 -11.80 50.78 15.38
CA ARG A 5 -12.73 51.42 14.42
C ARG A 5 -13.05 50.52 13.22
N SER A 6 -14.32 50.19 13.16
CA SER A 6 -15.11 49.66 12.04
C SER A 6 -15.26 50.70 10.91
N ARG A 7 -15.44 50.26 9.68
CA ARG A 7 -16.30 50.90 8.65
C ARG A 7 -16.95 49.90 7.72
N LEU A 8 -18.28 49.89 7.74
CA LEU A 8 -19.21 49.39 6.74
C LEU A 8 -19.32 50.41 5.58
N ALA A 9 -19.64 49.89 4.37
CA ALA A 9 -20.50 50.49 3.32
C ALA A 9 -20.64 49.38 2.23
N ALA A 10 -21.68 48.82 1.83
CA ALA A 10 -23.11 49.02 1.51
C ALA A 10 -23.38 49.62 0.14
N LEU A 11 -24.26 48.91 -0.62
CA LEU A 11 -25.17 49.30 -1.71
C LEU A 11 -24.56 49.41 -3.11
N ALA A 12 -25.21 49.05 -4.29
CA ALA A 12 -26.53 48.61 -4.72
C ALA A 12 -26.36 48.14 -6.16
N GLY A 13 -26.95 47.17 -6.74
CA GLY A 13 -28.27 46.93 -7.23
C GLY A 13 -28.57 47.59 -8.60
N ILE A 14 -28.77 46.79 -9.67
CA ILE A 14 -29.73 47.12 -10.75
C ILE A 14 -30.08 45.83 -11.51
N ALA A 15 -31.37 45.53 -11.52
CA ALA A 15 -32.05 44.58 -12.38
C ALA A 15 -32.54 45.30 -13.66
N VAL A 16 -32.46 44.63 -14.80
CA VAL A 16 -33.28 44.99 -15.97
C VAL A 16 -33.86 43.73 -16.60
N LEU A 17 -35.20 43.67 -16.53
CA LEU A 17 -36.06 42.83 -17.30
C LEU A 17 -36.38 43.50 -18.61
N VAL A 18 -36.34 42.77 -19.75
CA VAL A 18 -37.18 43.08 -20.90
C VAL A 18 -37.71 41.78 -21.50
N ALA A 19 -39.04 41.67 -21.47
CA ALA A 19 -39.85 40.73 -22.23
C ALA A 19 -40.37 41.42 -23.47
N ALA A 20 -40.48 40.71 -24.56
CA ALA A 20 -41.44 41.04 -25.60
C ALA A 20 -41.80 39.82 -26.47
N CYS A 21 -43.11 39.63 -26.55
CA CYS A 21 -43.89 38.69 -27.36
C CYS A 21 -43.96 39.05 -28.84
N SER A 22 -44.30 38.09 -29.69
CA SER A 22 -45.53 38.00 -30.49
C SER A 22 -45.31 37.18 -31.75
N SER A 23 -46.06 36.16 -31.94
CA SER A 23 -47.30 35.94 -32.73
C SER A 23 -47.02 35.79 -34.23
N GLY A 24 -47.42 34.73 -34.84
CA GLY A 24 -48.66 34.23 -35.26
C GLY A 24 -48.59 33.30 -36.45
N ALA A 25 -49.41 32.36 -36.39
CA ALA A 25 -50.50 31.91 -37.23
C ALA A 25 -50.21 30.98 -38.41
N SER A 26 -50.78 29.80 -38.29
CA SER A 26 -51.74 29.06 -39.15
C SER A 26 -51.31 28.59 -40.54
N SER A 27 -51.36 27.29 -40.78
CA SER A 27 -52.38 26.58 -41.55
C SER A 27 -52.06 25.10 -41.76
N SER A 28 -52.99 24.22 -41.44
CA SER A 28 -53.13 22.80 -41.81
C SER A 28 -53.81 22.72 -43.18
N PRO A 29 -54.13 21.54 -43.80
CA PRO A 29 -53.66 20.17 -43.63
C PRO A 29 -53.38 19.45 -44.97
N SER A 30 -52.76 18.25 -44.97
CA SER A 30 -53.07 17.19 -45.94
C SER A 30 -52.53 15.83 -45.62
N SER A 31 -53.41 14.86 -45.47
CA SER A 31 -53.46 13.46 -45.87
C SER A 31 -52.28 12.50 -45.63
N ALA A 32 -52.57 11.64 -44.74
CA ALA A 32 -52.51 10.18 -44.62
C ALA A 32 -51.80 9.33 -45.71
N ALA A 33 -50.88 8.43 -45.21
CA ALA A 33 -50.89 7.00 -45.49
C ALA A 33 -50.01 6.24 -44.49
N PRO A 34 -50.32 4.99 -44.11
CA PRO A 34 -49.68 4.30 -42.96
C PRO A 34 -48.41 3.62 -43.41
N SER A 35 -47.32 3.88 -42.68
CA SER A 35 -46.09 3.10 -42.78
C SER A 35 -45.98 2.24 -41.53
N THR A 36 -45.90 0.97 -41.76
CA THR A 36 -45.69 -0.12 -40.81
C THR A 36 -44.55 0.18 -39.83
N ALA A 37 -44.88 0.29 -38.54
CA ALA A 37 -43.93 0.33 -37.47
C ALA A 37 -43.25 -1.02 -37.35
N ALA A 38 -41.97 -1.10 -37.72
CA ALA A 38 -41.09 -2.16 -37.30
C ALA A 38 -40.79 -1.93 -35.82
N SER A 39 -41.34 -2.80 -34.96
CA SER A 39 -40.93 -2.93 -33.57
C SER A 39 -39.46 -3.28 -33.51
N ALA A 40 -38.62 -2.28 -33.28
CA ALA A 40 -37.27 -2.52 -32.79
C ALA A 40 -37.44 -3.06 -31.35
N GLY A 41 -37.37 -4.38 -31.22
CA GLY A 41 -37.22 -5.05 -29.96
C GLY A 41 -35.90 -4.61 -29.36
N GLY A 42 -35.95 -3.60 -28.52
CA GLY A 42 -34.86 -3.33 -27.59
C GLY A 42 -34.70 -4.54 -26.70
N SER A 43 -33.63 -5.33 -26.93
CA SER A 43 -33.16 -6.31 -25.98
C SER A 43 -32.86 -5.53 -24.69
N ALA A 44 -33.79 -5.51 -23.76
CA ALA A 44 -33.52 -5.16 -22.39
C ALA A 44 -32.50 -6.21 -21.92
N ALA A 45 -31.24 -5.81 -21.84
CA ALA A 45 -30.25 -6.60 -21.10
C ALA A 45 -30.86 -6.82 -19.73
N ALA A 46 -31.07 -8.10 -19.39
CA ALA A 46 -31.56 -8.49 -18.08
C ALA A 46 -30.60 -7.91 -17.04
N SER A 47 -31.02 -6.87 -16.35
CA SER A 47 -30.36 -6.40 -15.13
C SER A 47 -30.46 -7.55 -14.15
N THR A 48 -29.40 -8.35 -14.05
CA THR A 48 -29.24 -9.26 -12.91
C THR A 48 -29.32 -8.37 -11.68
N ALA A 49 -30.29 -8.64 -10.81
CA ALA A 49 -30.42 -7.91 -9.55
C ALA A 49 -29.05 -7.90 -8.86
N ALA A 50 -28.54 -6.71 -8.56
CA ALA A 50 -27.27 -6.58 -7.85
C ALA A 50 -27.37 -7.36 -6.54
N GLY A 51 -26.37 -8.16 -6.23
CA GLY A 51 -26.26 -8.88 -4.96
C GLY A 51 -26.02 -7.91 -3.79
N ASP A 52 -25.96 -8.45 -2.60
CA ASP A 52 -25.65 -7.66 -1.41
C ASP A 52 -24.18 -7.19 -1.43
N PRO A 53 -23.91 -5.88 -1.42
CA PRO A 53 -22.55 -5.33 -1.36
C PRO A 53 -21.70 -5.86 -0.20
N LYS A 54 -22.32 -6.33 0.89
CA LYS A 54 -21.62 -6.87 2.06
C LYS A 54 -21.02 -8.26 1.83
N THR A 55 -21.60 -9.03 0.93
CA THR A 55 -21.20 -10.41 0.64
C THR A 55 -20.71 -10.62 -0.78
N ALA A 56 -20.77 -9.59 -1.61
CA ALA A 56 -20.31 -9.62 -3.00
C ALA A 56 -18.86 -10.11 -3.12
N LYS A 57 -18.60 -10.98 -4.07
CA LYS A 57 -17.27 -11.51 -4.38
C LYS A 57 -16.58 -10.76 -5.51
N THR A 58 -17.31 -9.93 -6.22
CA THR A 58 -16.80 -9.09 -7.30
C THR A 58 -17.50 -7.72 -7.27
N THR A 59 -16.85 -6.72 -7.87
CA THR A 59 -17.45 -5.41 -8.07
C THR A 59 -18.82 -5.49 -8.75
N ALA A 60 -18.93 -6.35 -9.77
CA ALA A 60 -20.15 -6.49 -10.54
C ALA A 60 -21.30 -7.10 -9.72
N GLU A 61 -21.03 -8.13 -8.90
CA GLU A 61 -22.00 -8.71 -7.97
C GLU A 61 -22.52 -7.69 -6.96
N GLY A 62 -21.65 -6.77 -6.49
CA GLY A 62 -22.03 -5.71 -5.54
C GLY A 62 -22.76 -4.54 -6.20
N GLY A 63 -23.07 -4.59 -7.49
CA GLY A 63 -23.76 -3.51 -8.22
C GLY A 63 -22.85 -2.38 -8.67
N GLY A 64 -21.54 -2.58 -8.66
CA GLY A 64 -20.53 -1.60 -9.04
C GLY A 64 -19.93 -0.86 -7.84
N VAL A 65 -18.82 -0.14 -8.09
CA VAL A 65 -18.07 0.59 -7.07
C VAL A 65 -18.96 1.55 -6.27
N ASP A 66 -19.82 2.30 -6.96
CA ASP A 66 -20.67 3.30 -6.31
C ASP A 66 -21.69 2.68 -5.35
N ALA A 67 -22.28 1.54 -5.73
CA ALA A 67 -23.23 0.82 -4.87
C ALA A 67 -22.53 0.25 -3.62
N ILE A 68 -21.36 -0.35 -3.80
CA ILE A 68 -20.55 -0.90 -2.70
C ILE A 68 -20.15 0.22 -1.74
N CYS A 69 -19.64 1.35 -2.27
CA CYS A 69 -19.20 2.46 -1.44
C CYS A 69 -20.37 3.19 -0.77
N ALA A 70 -21.55 3.25 -1.38
CA ALA A 70 -22.75 3.78 -0.75
C ALA A 70 -23.20 2.89 0.45
N ALA A 71 -23.13 1.56 0.29
CA ALA A 71 -23.38 0.63 1.39
C ALA A 71 -22.32 0.78 2.50
N GLY A 72 -21.04 0.89 2.16
CA GLY A 72 -19.96 1.15 3.10
C GLY A 72 -20.12 2.48 3.84
N LYS A 73 -20.60 3.53 3.16
CA LYS A 73 -20.93 4.80 3.81
C LYS A 73 -22.04 4.65 4.86
N THR A 74 -22.97 3.75 4.63
CA THR A 74 -24.02 3.45 5.64
C THR A 74 -23.44 2.74 6.87
N GLU A 75 -22.39 1.92 6.71
CA GLU A 75 -21.64 1.32 7.82
C GLU A 75 -20.80 2.37 8.57
N GLY A 76 -20.39 3.43 7.89
CA GLY A 76 -19.79 4.65 8.45
C GLY A 76 -18.30 4.60 8.69
N GLN A 77 -17.69 3.41 8.80
CA GLN A 77 -16.25 3.25 9.01
C GLN A 77 -15.68 1.98 8.38
N VAL A 78 -14.37 1.93 8.27
CA VAL A 78 -13.55 0.74 8.02
C VAL A 78 -12.37 0.73 8.99
N THR A 79 -12.05 -0.43 9.54
CA THR A 79 -10.93 -0.61 10.46
C THR A 79 -9.82 -1.40 9.78
N LEU A 80 -8.68 -0.74 9.58
CA LEU A 80 -7.43 -1.34 9.15
C LEU A 80 -6.61 -1.74 10.37
N ILE A 81 -5.58 -2.56 10.17
CA ILE A 81 -4.62 -2.92 11.22
C ILE A 81 -3.20 -2.89 10.65
N ALA A 82 -2.21 -2.58 11.47
CA ALA A 82 -0.80 -2.52 11.12
C ALA A 82 -0.48 -1.54 9.95
N THR A 83 -1.22 -0.44 9.87
CA THR A 83 -1.08 0.56 8.80
C THR A 83 -0.73 1.92 9.38
N PRO A 84 0.55 2.18 9.73
CA PRO A 84 0.97 3.48 10.25
C PRO A 84 0.93 4.56 9.17
N ASP A 85 0.66 5.79 9.54
CA ASP A 85 0.48 6.93 8.63
C ASP A 85 1.67 7.15 7.68
N ASN A 86 2.89 6.91 8.15
CA ASN A 86 4.13 7.15 7.43
C ASN A 86 4.60 5.95 6.59
N TRP A 87 3.99 4.78 6.70
CA TRP A 87 4.32 3.62 5.90
C TRP A 87 3.65 3.71 4.53
N ALA A 88 4.42 3.63 3.45
CA ALA A 88 3.94 3.61 2.06
C ALA A 88 2.83 4.64 1.75
N ASN A 89 2.77 5.75 2.53
CA ASN A 89 1.78 6.82 2.40
C ASN A 89 0.35 6.45 2.84
N TYR A 90 0.19 5.47 3.75
CA TYR A 90 -1.13 5.10 4.28
C TYR A 90 -1.91 6.28 4.85
N GLY A 91 -1.25 7.21 5.53
CA GLY A 91 -1.90 8.40 6.09
C GLY A 91 -2.60 9.27 5.01
N GLN A 92 -2.01 9.41 3.82
CA GLN A 92 -2.65 10.11 2.71
C GLN A 92 -3.74 9.24 2.07
N MET A 93 -3.50 7.93 1.92
CA MET A 93 -4.48 6.97 1.41
C MET A 93 -5.78 7.02 2.22
N MET A 94 -5.69 6.98 3.54
CA MET A 94 -6.83 7.04 4.46
C MET A 94 -7.59 8.37 4.37
N LYS A 95 -6.85 9.49 4.26
CA LYS A 95 -7.45 10.84 4.10
C LYS A 95 -8.21 10.96 2.78
N ASP A 96 -7.60 10.53 1.67
CA ASP A 96 -8.21 10.62 0.34
C ASP A 96 -9.44 9.72 0.22
N PHE A 97 -9.38 8.50 0.78
CA PHE A 97 -10.52 7.60 0.87
C PHE A 97 -11.69 8.23 1.64
N THR A 98 -11.39 8.76 2.83
CA THR A 98 -12.41 9.41 3.68
C THR A 98 -13.00 10.64 2.98
N ALA A 99 -12.18 11.45 2.33
CA ALA A 99 -12.64 12.63 1.59
C ALA A 99 -13.54 12.25 0.41
N LYS A 100 -13.22 11.15 -0.29
CA LYS A 100 -13.97 10.71 -1.46
C LYS A 100 -15.30 10.06 -1.12
N TYR A 101 -15.33 9.19 -0.12
CA TYR A 101 -16.48 8.34 0.15
C TYR A 101 -17.25 8.69 1.43
N GLY A 102 -16.69 9.53 2.29
CA GLY A 102 -17.29 9.90 3.57
C GLY A 102 -17.33 8.74 4.59
N ILE A 103 -16.47 7.73 4.39
CA ILE A 103 -16.28 6.59 5.30
C ILE A 103 -15.08 6.89 6.19
N LYS A 104 -15.23 6.80 7.49
CA LYS A 104 -14.14 7.00 8.44
C LYS A 104 -13.18 5.81 8.37
N VAL A 105 -11.87 6.07 8.34
CA VAL A 105 -10.85 5.04 8.46
C VAL A 105 -10.26 5.07 9.86
N GLN A 106 -10.13 3.90 10.47
CA GLN A 106 -9.41 3.68 11.72
C GLN A 106 -8.26 2.72 11.46
N SER A 107 -7.04 3.07 11.91
CA SER A 107 -5.89 2.17 11.89
C SER A 107 -5.63 1.68 13.31
N ASP A 108 -5.84 0.39 13.55
CA ASP A 108 -5.58 -0.25 14.84
C ASP A 108 -4.15 -0.76 14.88
N LYS A 109 -3.50 -0.65 16.05
CA LYS A 109 -2.14 -1.16 16.28
C LYS A 109 -1.20 -0.90 15.10
N PRO A 110 -0.97 0.35 14.72
CA PRO A 110 -0.23 0.70 13.51
C PRO A 110 1.17 0.07 13.44
N ASP A 111 1.80 -0.21 14.59
CA ASP A 111 3.14 -0.81 14.68
C ASP A 111 3.13 -2.34 14.76
N ALA A 112 1.97 -3.00 14.56
CA ALA A 112 1.88 -4.45 14.61
C ALA A 112 2.57 -5.10 13.40
N ASN A 113 3.08 -6.32 13.58
CA ASN A 113 3.52 -7.17 12.48
C ASN A 113 2.38 -8.06 11.96
N SER A 114 2.58 -8.69 10.80
CA SER A 114 1.53 -9.48 10.13
C SER A 114 0.97 -10.63 10.98
N GLN A 115 1.78 -11.27 11.84
CA GLN A 115 1.26 -12.31 12.74
C GLN A 115 0.38 -11.71 13.84
N GLN A 116 0.74 -10.53 14.35
CA GLN A 116 -0.05 -9.82 15.35
C GLN A 116 -1.39 -9.33 14.80
N GLU A 117 -1.49 -9.05 13.50
CA GLU A 117 -2.76 -8.73 12.83
C GLU A 117 -3.73 -9.93 12.93
N ILE A 118 -3.25 -11.11 12.58
CA ILE A 118 -4.01 -12.37 12.65
C ILE A 118 -4.42 -12.68 14.09
N ASP A 119 -3.51 -12.54 15.05
CA ASP A 119 -3.76 -12.81 16.46
C ASP A 119 -4.80 -11.83 17.03
N GLN A 120 -4.72 -10.55 16.66
CA GLN A 120 -5.70 -9.53 17.05
C GLN A 120 -7.08 -9.82 16.48
N ALA A 121 -7.18 -10.20 15.20
CA ALA A 121 -8.45 -10.56 14.59
C ALA A 121 -9.10 -11.76 15.30
N LYS A 122 -8.32 -12.80 15.62
CA LYS A 122 -8.79 -13.96 16.40
C LYS A 122 -9.25 -13.57 17.81
N GLN A 123 -8.48 -12.72 18.50
CA GLN A 123 -8.82 -12.25 19.84
C GLN A 123 -10.11 -11.45 19.88
N LEU A 124 -10.38 -10.66 18.84
CA LEU A 124 -11.55 -9.79 18.76
C LEU A 124 -12.73 -10.42 18.00
N ALA A 125 -12.61 -11.68 17.56
CA ALA A 125 -13.67 -12.36 16.82
C ALA A 125 -15.02 -12.28 17.53
N GLY A 126 -16.07 -11.90 16.80
CA GLY A 126 -17.44 -11.79 17.33
C GLY A 126 -17.69 -10.58 18.24
N THR A 127 -16.74 -9.69 18.47
CA THR A 127 -16.91 -8.50 19.32
C THR A 127 -17.42 -7.27 18.55
N GLY A 128 -17.43 -7.31 17.21
CA GLY A 128 -17.69 -6.15 16.34
C GLY A 128 -16.55 -5.10 16.32
N ARG A 129 -15.37 -5.43 16.87
CA ARG A 129 -14.19 -4.56 16.91
C ARG A 129 -12.97 -5.17 16.22
N GLN A 130 -13.16 -6.31 15.56
CA GLN A 130 -12.10 -6.92 14.76
C GLN A 130 -11.74 -6.04 13.55
N PRO A 131 -10.49 -6.10 13.07
CA PRO A 131 -10.12 -5.39 11.85
C PRO A 131 -10.94 -5.90 10.66
N ASP A 132 -11.28 -4.98 9.76
CA ASP A 132 -11.98 -5.28 8.51
C ASP A 132 -11.02 -5.67 7.40
N ILE A 133 -9.80 -5.11 7.44
CA ILE A 133 -8.77 -5.24 6.42
C ILE A 133 -7.44 -5.60 7.09
N PHE A 134 -6.70 -6.48 6.44
CA PHE A 134 -5.33 -6.86 6.75
C PHE A 134 -4.35 -6.34 5.69
N ASP A 135 -3.13 -5.98 6.10
CA ASP A 135 -1.97 -5.67 5.22
C ASP A 135 -0.79 -6.59 5.53
N LEU A 136 -0.80 -7.77 4.96
CA LEU A 136 0.02 -8.90 5.39
C LEU A 136 1.24 -9.14 4.50
N GLY A 137 2.37 -9.45 5.10
CA GLY A 137 3.47 -10.10 4.40
C GLY A 137 3.04 -11.46 3.82
N SER A 138 3.58 -11.81 2.64
CA SER A 138 3.11 -12.96 1.83
C SER A 138 3.10 -14.29 2.57
N VAL A 139 4.06 -14.53 3.48
CA VAL A 139 4.13 -15.77 4.28
C VAL A 139 2.89 -15.93 5.17
N VAL A 140 2.53 -14.85 5.87
CA VAL A 140 1.38 -14.86 6.78
C VAL A 140 0.08 -14.89 5.99
N ALA A 141 -0.01 -14.13 4.89
CA ALA A 141 -1.18 -14.13 4.02
C ALA A 141 -1.49 -15.54 3.49
N ALA A 142 -0.49 -16.26 2.99
CA ALA A 142 -0.67 -17.62 2.48
C ALA A 142 -1.05 -18.65 3.56
N ALA A 143 -0.59 -18.45 4.80
CA ALA A 143 -0.82 -19.38 5.91
C ALA A 143 -2.22 -19.25 6.53
N HIS A 144 -2.96 -18.18 6.28
CA HIS A 144 -4.23 -17.87 6.95
C HIS A 144 -5.40 -17.60 6.00
N THR A 145 -5.42 -18.26 4.84
CA THR A 145 -6.49 -18.09 3.82
C THR A 145 -7.89 -18.42 4.32
N ASP A 146 -8.01 -19.19 5.39
CA ASP A 146 -9.26 -19.50 6.08
C ASP A 146 -9.87 -18.30 6.83
N MET A 147 -9.14 -17.20 6.96
CA MET A 147 -9.58 -15.98 7.63
C MET A 147 -10.09 -14.89 6.69
N TYR A 148 -10.02 -15.09 5.37
CA TYR A 148 -10.32 -14.03 4.42
C TYR A 148 -11.64 -14.24 3.69
N ALA A 149 -12.31 -13.14 3.36
CA ALA A 149 -13.45 -13.11 2.44
C ALA A 149 -12.95 -12.87 1.01
N PRO A 150 -13.37 -13.66 0.03
CA PRO A 150 -12.94 -13.45 -1.35
C PRO A 150 -13.56 -12.17 -1.93
N TYR A 151 -12.71 -11.37 -2.61
CA TYR A 151 -13.17 -10.20 -3.33
C TYR A 151 -12.27 -9.84 -4.52
N GLN A 152 -12.87 -9.60 -5.69
CA GLN A 152 -12.20 -9.18 -6.92
C GLN A 152 -12.64 -7.75 -7.28
N PRO A 153 -11.77 -6.72 -7.06
CA PRO A 153 -12.07 -5.33 -7.36
C PRO A 153 -12.16 -5.07 -8.87
N ALA A 154 -12.67 -3.90 -9.25
CA ALA A 154 -12.81 -3.48 -10.65
C ALA A 154 -11.49 -3.57 -11.44
N GLY A 155 -10.35 -3.29 -10.78
CA GLY A 155 -9.00 -3.43 -11.35
C GLY A 155 -8.44 -4.84 -11.43
N TRP A 156 -9.21 -5.88 -11.11
CA TRP A 156 -8.75 -7.27 -11.00
C TRP A 156 -7.95 -7.79 -12.21
N LYS A 157 -8.40 -7.46 -13.42
CA LYS A 157 -7.76 -7.93 -14.66
C LYS A 157 -6.40 -7.28 -14.93
N ASP A 158 -6.14 -6.15 -14.31
CA ASP A 158 -4.89 -5.39 -14.45
C ASP A 158 -3.80 -5.88 -13.49
N ILE A 159 -4.15 -6.76 -12.55
CA ILE A 159 -3.23 -7.36 -11.59
C ILE A 159 -2.70 -8.66 -12.18
N PRO A 160 -1.36 -8.85 -12.27
CA PRO A 160 -0.78 -10.11 -12.76
C PRO A 160 -1.25 -11.33 -11.95
N ASP A 161 -1.44 -12.46 -12.60
CA ASP A 161 -1.98 -13.66 -11.94
C ASP A 161 -1.10 -14.18 -10.80
N GLY A 162 0.22 -14.00 -10.88
CA GLY A 162 1.13 -14.34 -9.79
C GLY A 162 1.03 -13.42 -8.55
N ASN A 163 0.28 -12.32 -8.66
CA ASN A 163 0.16 -11.30 -7.62
C ASN A 163 -1.23 -11.25 -6.97
N LYS A 164 -1.99 -12.33 -7.06
CA LYS A 164 -3.33 -12.45 -6.46
C LYS A 164 -3.69 -13.92 -6.25
N GLU A 165 -4.46 -14.20 -5.23
CA GLU A 165 -5.08 -15.51 -5.06
C GLU A 165 -6.28 -15.62 -6.03
N ALA A 166 -6.44 -16.73 -6.72
CA ALA A 166 -7.35 -16.88 -7.85
C ALA A 166 -8.81 -16.54 -7.56
N THR A 167 -9.26 -16.69 -6.32
CA THR A 167 -10.62 -16.36 -5.89
C THR A 167 -10.74 -14.97 -5.26
N GLY A 168 -9.61 -14.30 -5.00
CA GLY A 168 -9.54 -12.99 -4.38
C GLY A 168 -9.49 -13.01 -2.85
N LEU A 169 -9.00 -14.10 -2.24
CA LEU A 169 -8.79 -14.15 -0.79
C LEU A 169 -7.74 -13.15 -0.31
N TRP A 170 -6.70 -12.95 -1.12
CA TRP A 170 -5.72 -11.90 -0.93
C TRP A 170 -5.23 -11.37 -2.30
N ILE A 171 -4.76 -10.14 -2.30
CA ILE A 171 -4.26 -9.45 -3.49
C ILE A 171 -3.00 -8.70 -3.10
N ASN A 172 -1.91 -8.87 -3.85
CA ASN A 172 -0.74 -8.01 -3.69
C ASN A 172 -1.13 -6.56 -3.96
N ASN A 173 -0.79 -5.63 -3.07
CA ASN A 173 -1.15 -4.23 -3.19
C ASN A 173 0.03 -3.36 -3.66
N TYR A 174 1.15 -3.40 -2.97
CA TYR A 174 2.36 -2.67 -3.32
C TYR A 174 3.62 -3.45 -2.98
N THR A 175 4.76 -3.02 -3.54
CA THR A 175 6.09 -3.53 -3.22
C THR A 175 7.10 -2.39 -3.13
N GLY A 176 8.24 -2.68 -2.53
CA GLY A 176 9.44 -1.87 -2.59
C GLY A 176 10.65 -2.75 -2.80
N PHE A 177 11.82 -2.18 -2.62
CA PHE A 177 13.09 -2.91 -2.67
C PHE A 177 13.78 -2.85 -1.32
N ILE A 178 14.51 -3.90 -0.98
CA ILE A 178 15.45 -3.80 0.14
C ILE A 178 16.54 -2.80 -0.26
N ALA A 179 16.74 -1.84 0.62
CA ALA A 179 17.66 -0.73 0.44
C ALA A 179 18.54 -0.54 1.67
N ILE A 180 19.63 0.17 1.49
CA ILE A 180 20.42 0.75 2.56
C ILE A 180 20.07 2.23 2.61
N ALA A 181 19.52 2.68 3.72
CA ALA A 181 19.26 4.10 3.96
C ALA A 181 20.25 4.64 4.99
N TYR A 182 20.73 5.86 4.80
CA TYR A 182 21.78 6.39 5.67
C TYR A 182 21.86 7.93 5.66
N ASP A 183 22.43 8.51 6.72
CA ASP A 183 22.82 9.93 6.77
C ASP A 183 24.03 10.15 5.85
N SER A 184 23.90 11.02 4.84
CA SER A 184 24.97 11.34 3.87
C SER A 184 26.28 11.80 4.49
N LYS A 185 26.27 12.29 5.73
CA LYS A 185 27.48 12.65 6.49
C LYS A 185 28.42 11.46 6.75
N LEU A 186 27.92 10.23 6.61
CA LEU A 186 28.73 9.01 6.76
C LEU A 186 29.56 8.65 5.50
N GLY A 187 29.41 9.43 4.44
CA GLY A 187 30.01 9.19 3.13
C GLY A 187 29.13 8.33 2.24
N ASP A 188 29.64 7.98 1.07
CA ASP A 188 28.86 7.22 0.09
C ASP A 188 28.80 5.74 0.46
N ILE A 189 27.58 5.21 0.52
CA ILE A 189 27.26 3.79 0.70
C ILE A 189 26.47 3.37 -0.53
N THR A 190 26.94 2.36 -1.27
CA THR A 190 26.30 1.90 -2.52
C THR A 190 25.99 0.41 -2.53
N LYS A 191 26.53 -0.35 -1.58
CA LYS A 191 26.48 -1.81 -1.58
C LYS A 191 26.62 -2.39 -0.16
N PHE A 192 26.22 -3.63 0.03
CA PHE A 192 26.39 -4.35 1.30
C PHE A 192 27.85 -4.46 1.74
N ALA A 193 28.77 -4.64 0.78
CA ALA A 193 30.19 -4.74 1.09
C ALA A 193 30.72 -3.50 1.83
N ASP A 194 30.21 -2.29 1.55
CA ASP A 194 30.63 -1.05 2.19
C ASP A 194 30.38 -1.04 3.69
N LEU A 195 29.31 -1.72 4.15
CA LEU A 195 28.92 -1.76 5.57
C LEU A 195 29.91 -2.53 6.46
N LYS A 196 30.88 -3.24 5.87
CA LYS A 196 31.96 -3.93 6.60
C LYS A 196 33.08 -2.97 7.04
N ASP A 197 33.09 -1.72 6.57
CA ASP A 197 34.09 -0.73 6.96
C ASP A 197 34.02 -0.47 8.49
N PRO A 198 35.16 -0.51 9.22
CA PRO A 198 35.22 -0.25 10.66
C PRO A 198 34.67 1.13 11.09
N LYS A 199 34.64 2.12 10.17
CA LYS A 199 34.04 3.44 10.45
C LYS A 199 32.55 3.37 10.78
N TYR A 200 31.87 2.28 10.42
CA TYR A 200 30.46 2.05 10.70
C TYR A 200 30.20 1.25 11.98
N LYS A 201 31.19 1.09 12.84
CA LYS A 201 31.04 0.43 14.14
C LYS A 201 29.91 1.08 14.95
N GLY A 202 28.94 0.24 15.39
CA GLY A 202 27.78 0.68 16.17
C GLY A 202 26.74 1.51 15.40
N LYS A 203 26.66 1.39 14.05
CA LYS A 203 25.84 2.27 13.23
C LYS A 203 24.84 1.57 12.30
N VAL A 204 24.98 0.27 12.05
CA VAL A 204 24.14 -0.46 11.12
C VAL A 204 22.99 -1.14 11.87
N ALA A 205 21.77 -0.88 11.46
CA ALA A 205 20.57 -1.55 11.97
C ALA A 205 19.87 -2.31 10.84
N LEU A 206 19.30 -3.48 11.17
CA LEU A 206 18.39 -4.23 10.31
C LEU A 206 16.96 -4.01 10.82
N ASN A 207 16.03 -3.70 9.94
CA ASN A 207 14.64 -3.45 10.33
C ASN A 207 13.91 -4.74 10.68
N GLY A 208 13.94 -5.07 11.97
CA GLY A 208 13.30 -6.22 12.59
C GLY A 208 14.10 -7.52 12.53
N ASP A 209 13.70 -8.43 13.39
CA ASP A 209 14.27 -9.78 13.41
C ASP A 209 13.79 -10.58 12.20
N PRO A 210 14.70 -11.25 11.46
CA PRO A 210 14.35 -12.03 10.26
C PRO A 210 13.33 -13.15 10.47
N LEU A 211 13.12 -13.56 11.70
CA LEU A 211 12.15 -14.62 12.04
C LEU A 211 10.73 -14.08 12.26
N SER A 212 10.58 -12.75 12.40
CA SER A 212 9.30 -12.13 12.72
C SER A 212 8.94 -10.92 11.84
N ALA A 213 9.94 -10.33 11.15
CA ALA A 213 9.76 -9.13 10.33
C ALA A 213 10.12 -9.38 8.86
N SER A 214 9.23 -8.97 7.94
CA SER A 214 9.44 -9.11 6.49
C SER A 214 10.67 -8.34 6.00
N ALA A 215 10.93 -7.14 6.51
CA ALA A 215 12.10 -6.35 6.13
C ALA A 215 13.39 -7.05 6.58
N GLY A 216 13.45 -7.54 7.81
CA GLY A 216 14.57 -8.32 8.34
C GLY A 216 14.85 -9.58 7.52
N PHE A 217 13.80 -10.37 7.24
CA PHE A 217 13.89 -11.57 6.40
C PHE A 217 14.47 -11.25 5.02
N ASN A 218 13.86 -10.30 4.32
CA ASN A 218 14.31 -9.94 2.97
C ASN A 218 15.65 -9.19 2.96
N GLY A 219 16.03 -8.53 4.05
CA GLY A 219 17.37 -8.00 4.27
C GLY A 219 18.43 -9.08 4.26
N VAL A 220 18.16 -10.25 4.88
CA VAL A 220 19.06 -11.42 4.81
C VAL A 220 19.10 -12.01 3.41
N VAL A 221 17.96 -12.08 2.70
CA VAL A 221 17.92 -12.52 1.28
C VAL A 221 18.80 -11.60 0.41
N ALA A 222 18.64 -10.29 0.54
CA ALA A 222 19.43 -9.32 -0.23
C ALA A 222 20.93 -9.44 0.06
N ALA A 223 21.31 -9.59 1.34
CA ALA A 223 22.68 -9.82 1.74
C ALA A 223 23.22 -11.17 1.20
N ALA A 224 22.39 -12.22 1.11
CA ALA A 224 22.79 -13.48 0.50
C ALA A 224 23.14 -13.30 -0.98
N LEU A 225 22.25 -12.66 -1.75
CA LEU A 225 22.49 -12.38 -3.16
C LEU A 225 23.74 -11.53 -3.39
N ALA A 226 24.01 -10.55 -2.53
CA ALA A 226 25.19 -9.70 -2.58
C ALA A 226 26.49 -10.43 -2.24
N ASN A 227 26.42 -11.57 -1.55
CA ASN A 227 27.60 -12.33 -1.12
C ASN A 227 27.69 -13.72 -1.78
N GLY A 228 27.13 -13.91 -2.99
CA GLY A 228 27.26 -15.12 -3.78
C GLY A 228 26.29 -16.24 -3.42
N GLY A 229 25.24 -15.94 -2.64
CA GLY A 229 24.12 -16.81 -2.38
C GLY A 229 23.05 -16.76 -3.47
N SER A 230 21.91 -17.36 -3.18
CA SER A 230 20.75 -17.36 -4.09
C SER A 230 19.45 -17.40 -3.27
N ALA A 231 18.30 -17.36 -3.96
CA ALA A 231 16.98 -17.55 -3.32
C ALA A 231 16.85 -18.93 -2.62
N ASP A 232 17.65 -19.91 -3.02
CA ASP A 232 17.69 -21.26 -2.46
C ASP A 232 18.84 -21.48 -1.47
N ASN A 233 19.73 -20.46 -1.29
CA ASN A 233 20.88 -20.55 -0.40
C ASN A 233 21.12 -19.21 0.32
N LEU A 234 20.61 -19.09 1.55
CA LEU A 234 20.77 -17.91 2.39
C LEU A 234 22.01 -17.95 3.31
N ALA A 235 22.80 -19.02 3.30
CA ALA A 235 23.97 -19.12 4.17
C ALA A 235 24.93 -17.91 4.04
N PRO A 236 25.27 -17.42 2.83
CA PRO A 236 26.13 -16.24 2.70
C PRO A 236 25.54 -14.96 3.31
N GLY A 237 24.21 -14.82 3.35
CA GLY A 237 23.51 -13.71 3.99
C GLY A 237 23.60 -13.77 5.52
N VAL A 238 23.40 -14.95 6.09
CA VAL A 238 23.58 -15.17 7.54
C VAL A 238 25.02 -14.92 7.94
N ASP A 239 25.98 -15.43 7.16
CA ASP A 239 27.40 -15.23 7.43
C ASP A 239 27.84 -13.75 7.30
N TYR A 240 27.20 -13.02 6.37
CA TYR A 240 27.39 -11.57 6.26
C TYR A 240 26.97 -10.86 7.55
N PHE A 241 25.79 -11.12 8.09
CA PHE A 241 25.31 -10.50 9.33
C PHE A 241 26.08 -10.97 10.57
N LYS A 242 26.54 -12.22 10.63
CA LYS A 242 27.47 -12.69 11.65
C LYS A 242 28.77 -11.89 11.63
N ASN A 243 29.30 -11.64 10.44
CA ASN A 243 30.51 -10.83 10.27
C ASN A 243 30.28 -9.39 10.74
N LEU A 244 29.17 -8.73 10.35
CA LEU A 244 28.85 -7.38 10.82
C LEU A 244 28.69 -7.33 12.36
N THR A 245 28.14 -8.37 12.96
CA THR A 245 28.03 -8.49 14.43
C THR A 245 29.42 -8.62 15.07
N THR A 246 30.31 -9.45 14.51
CA THR A 246 31.68 -9.64 15.00
C THR A 246 32.50 -8.34 14.87
N LEU A 247 32.33 -7.59 13.79
CA LEU A 247 32.95 -6.27 13.60
C LEU A 247 32.39 -5.21 14.56
N GLY A 248 31.23 -5.48 15.16
CA GLY A 248 30.48 -4.55 15.99
C GLY A 248 29.77 -3.46 15.19
N ASN A 249 29.62 -3.64 13.86
CA ASN A 249 28.94 -2.68 13.00
C ASN A 249 27.40 -2.82 13.12
N LEU A 250 26.90 -4.07 13.15
CA LEU A 250 25.47 -4.34 13.38
C LEU A 250 25.12 -4.16 14.86
N ILE A 251 24.04 -3.41 15.11
CA ILE A 251 23.52 -3.17 16.45
C ILE A 251 22.17 -3.86 16.65
N PRO A 252 21.86 -4.36 17.86
CA PRO A 252 20.61 -5.02 18.17
C PRO A 252 19.52 -3.98 18.51
N VAL A 253 19.22 -3.09 17.55
CA VAL A 253 18.21 -2.05 17.67
C VAL A 253 17.28 -2.15 16.50
N ASN A 254 15.97 -2.26 16.77
CA ASN A 254 14.95 -2.13 15.72
C ASN A 254 14.82 -0.64 15.34
N PRO A 255 15.16 -0.25 14.10
CA PRO A 255 15.11 1.15 13.71
C PRO A 255 13.67 1.66 13.63
N ASN A 256 13.48 2.90 14.04
CA ASN A 256 12.24 3.65 13.89
C ASN A 256 12.56 5.14 13.70
N ASP A 257 11.55 5.96 13.48
CA ASP A 257 11.69 7.40 13.23
C ASP A 257 12.52 8.11 14.32
N ALA A 258 12.34 7.72 15.58
CA ALA A 258 13.04 8.34 16.71
C ALA A 258 14.51 7.93 16.75
N THR A 259 14.83 6.64 16.53
CA THR A 259 16.22 6.15 16.54
C THR A 259 17.01 6.67 15.34
N VAL A 260 16.37 6.81 14.17
CA VAL A 260 16.97 7.45 13.00
C VAL A 260 17.19 8.94 13.25
N ALA A 261 16.17 9.65 13.72
CA ALA A 261 16.27 11.08 13.96
C ALA A 261 17.27 11.47 15.07
N SER A 262 17.48 10.59 16.05
CA SER A 262 18.48 10.80 17.11
C SER A 262 19.91 10.42 16.69
N GLY A 263 20.08 9.77 15.54
CA GLY A 263 21.35 9.23 15.06
C GLY A 263 21.77 7.93 15.78
N GLN A 264 20.88 7.26 16.49
CA GLN A 264 21.12 5.94 17.09
C GLN A 264 21.25 4.87 16.00
N THR A 265 20.42 4.96 14.94
CA THR A 265 20.43 4.05 13.78
C THR A 265 20.68 4.83 12.49
N PRO A 266 21.89 5.38 12.30
CA PRO A 266 22.18 6.28 11.18
C PRO A 266 22.40 5.55 9.84
N ILE A 267 22.39 4.21 9.84
CA ILE A 267 22.38 3.33 8.66
C ILE A 267 21.34 2.25 8.93
N VAL A 268 20.36 2.11 8.02
CA VAL A 268 19.25 1.17 8.13
C VAL A 268 19.15 0.31 6.87
N ILE A 269 19.05 -1.01 7.06
CA ILE A 269 18.68 -1.96 6.00
C ILE A 269 17.18 -2.21 6.11
N ASP A 270 16.41 -1.76 5.10
CA ASP A 270 14.95 -1.76 5.15
C ASP A 270 14.35 -1.57 3.74
N TRP A 271 13.02 -1.53 3.65
CA TRP A 271 12.28 -1.22 2.44
C TRP A 271 12.45 0.24 2.01
N THR A 272 12.56 0.48 0.70
CA THR A 272 12.63 1.82 0.10
C THR A 272 11.52 2.75 0.57
N TYR A 273 10.28 2.26 0.66
CA TYR A 273 9.11 3.08 1.02
C TYR A 273 9.10 3.50 2.50
N ASN A 274 9.54 2.64 3.42
CA ASN A 274 9.68 3.03 4.83
C ASN A 274 10.68 4.17 4.97
N GLN A 275 11.81 4.03 4.32
CA GLN A 275 12.89 5.01 4.41
C GLN A 275 12.60 6.27 3.58
N GLY A 276 11.83 6.14 2.48
CA GLY A 276 11.38 7.27 1.66
C GLY A 276 10.51 8.25 2.42
N GLY A 277 9.61 7.73 3.26
CA GLY A 277 8.76 8.55 4.13
C GLY A 277 9.55 9.43 5.11
N LEU A 278 10.76 9.03 5.50
CA LEU A 278 11.59 9.76 6.45
C LEU A 278 12.33 10.97 5.85
N ILE A 279 12.52 11.04 4.53
CA ILE A 279 13.31 12.09 3.88
C ILE A 279 12.80 13.49 4.28
N SER A 280 11.48 13.69 4.19
CA SER A 280 10.86 14.99 4.48
C SER A 280 10.90 15.36 5.95
N THR A 281 10.84 14.38 6.85
CA THR A 281 10.82 14.59 8.32
C THR A 281 12.23 14.76 8.90
N LEU A 282 13.25 14.20 8.24
CA LEU A 282 14.65 14.29 8.66
C LEU A 282 15.35 15.55 8.15
N LYS A 283 14.98 16.04 6.96
CA LYS A 283 15.58 17.23 6.35
C LYS A 283 15.55 18.48 7.25
N PRO A 284 14.43 18.85 7.92
CA PRO A 284 14.42 19.97 8.86
C PRO A 284 15.32 19.78 10.08
N LYS A 285 15.69 18.55 10.42
CA LYS A 285 16.62 18.20 11.51
C LYS A 285 18.09 18.22 11.06
N GLY A 286 18.37 18.61 9.81
CA GLY A 286 19.72 18.70 9.25
C GLY A 286 20.31 17.34 8.88
N ILE A 287 19.47 16.31 8.70
CA ILE A 287 19.86 14.98 8.25
C ILE A 287 19.51 14.86 6.76
N ASP A 288 20.53 14.69 5.91
CA ASP A 288 20.37 14.41 4.49
C ASP A 288 20.30 12.88 4.28
N TRP A 289 19.07 12.35 4.33
CA TRP A 289 18.80 10.92 4.28
C TRP A 289 18.85 10.41 2.85
N LYS A 290 19.74 9.46 2.59
CA LYS A 290 19.93 8.81 1.29
C LYS A 290 19.37 7.39 1.33
N ILE A 291 18.86 6.93 0.20
CA ILE A 291 18.33 5.58 0.02
C ILE A 291 18.97 4.99 -1.24
N VAL A 292 19.55 3.81 -1.11
CA VAL A 292 20.24 3.12 -2.19
C VAL A 292 19.79 1.66 -2.21
N VAL A 293 19.33 1.20 -3.36
CA VAL A 293 19.22 -0.23 -3.63
C VAL A 293 20.64 -0.76 -3.88
N PRO A 294 21.11 -1.73 -3.07
CA PRO A 294 22.50 -2.19 -3.16
C PRO A 294 22.89 -2.69 -4.55
N SER A 295 24.07 -2.32 -5.02
CA SER A 295 24.56 -2.60 -6.38
C SER A 295 25.35 -3.91 -6.51
N ASP A 296 25.66 -4.58 -5.40
CA ASP A 296 26.47 -5.81 -5.34
C ASP A 296 25.65 -7.11 -5.35
N GLY A 297 24.32 -7.02 -5.55
CA GLY A 297 23.41 -8.14 -5.69
C GLY A 297 22.20 -7.79 -6.54
N ALA A 298 21.40 -8.79 -6.90
CA ALA A 298 20.10 -8.53 -7.49
C ALA A 298 19.18 -7.85 -6.47
N PRO A 299 18.35 -6.87 -6.89
CA PRO A 299 17.36 -6.26 -6.01
C PRO A 299 16.41 -7.30 -5.44
N VAL A 300 16.03 -7.17 -4.18
CA VAL A 300 15.02 -8.01 -3.55
C VAL A 300 13.75 -7.21 -3.36
N ALA A 301 12.62 -7.77 -3.80
CA ALA A 301 11.30 -7.21 -3.62
C ALA A 301 10.37 -8.23 -2.97
N ALA A 302 9.41 -7.75 -2.19
CA ALA A 302 8.30 -8.57 -1.71
C ALA A 302 7.04 -7.69 -1.63
N PHE A 303 5.92 -8.25 -2.08
CA PHE A 303 4.64 -7.58 -1.97
C PHE A 303 4.06 -7.75 -0.57
N TYR A 304 3.32 -6.73 -0.13
CA TYR A 304 2.29 -6.89 0.88
C TYR A 304 0.96 -7.29 0.24
N ASN A 305 0.06 -7.80 1.05
CA ASN A 305 -1.18 -8.40 0.60
C ASN A 305 -2.36 -7.79 1.32
N GLU A 306 -3.23 -7.17 0.55
CA GLU A 306 -4.54 -6.74 1.01
C GLU A 306 -5.46 -7.94 1.13
N ALA A 307 -6.11 -8.11 2.29
CA ALA A 307 -7.10 -9.15 2.49
C ALA A 307 -8.28 -8.62 3.33
N ILE A 308 -9.50 -8.97 2.94
CA ILE A 308 -10.70 -8.64 3.71
C ILE A 308 -10.89 -9.71 4.79
N ASN A 309 -11.04 -9.31 6.05
CA ASN A 309 -11.41 -10.24 7.11
C ASN A 309 -12.80 -10.82 6.82
N LYS A 310 -12.94 -12.16 6.83
CA LYS A 310 -14.23 -12.81 6.61
C LYS A 310 -15.28 -12.41 7.66
N ASP A 311 -14.83 -12.06 8.86
CA ASP A 311 -15.64 -11.66 10.00
C ASP A 311 -15.64 -10.12 10.15
N ALA A 312 -15.36 -9.35 9.08
CA ALA A 312 -15.34 -7.91 9.08
C ALA A 312 -16.61 -7.31 9.68
N ALA A 313 -16.46 -6.35 10.60
CA ALA A 313 -17.59 -5.64 11.19
C ALA A 313 -18.27 -4.70 10.16
N HIS A 314 -17.48 -4.22 9.17
CA HIS A 314 -17.92 -3.28 8.14
C HIS A 314 -17.61 -3.84 6.73
N PRO A 315 -18.28 -4.93 6.32
CA PRO A 315 -17.89 -5.70 5.13
C PRO A 315 -18.09 -4.96 3.80
N ALA A 316 -19.02 -4.03 3.69
CA ALA A 316 -19.19 -3.20 2.50
C ALA A 316 -18.14 -2.08 2.47
N ALA A 317 -17.82 -1.47 3.60
CA ALA A 317 -16.75 -0.47 3.71
C ALA A 317 -15.37 -1.09 3.42
N ALA A 318 -15.13 -2.34 3.86
CA ALA A 318 -13.93 -3.10 3.52
C ALA A 318 -13.78 -3.30 2.00
N ARG A 319 -14.86 -3.67 1.30
CA ARG A 319 -14.84 -3.79 -0.17
C ARG A 319 -14.64 -2.45 -0.86
N CYS A 320 -15.27 -1.38 -0.36
CA CYS A 320 -15.04 -0.02 -0.87
C CYS A 320 -13.59 0.41 -0.67
N TRP A 321 -12.95 0.07 0.45
CA TRP A 321 -11.53 0.31 0.68
C TRP A 321 -10.68 -0.41 -0.37
N VAL A 322 -10.93 -1.70 -0.61
CA VAL A 322 -10.22 -2.48 -1.64
C VAL A 322 -10.42 -1.88 -3.03
N GLU A 323 -11.64 -1.43 -3.39
CA GLU A 323 -11.87 -0.72 -4.67
C GLU A 323 -11.02 0.55 -4.78
N TYR A 324 -10.88 1.30 -3.70
CA TYR A 324 -10.06 2.51 -3.70
C TYR A 324 -8.57 2.21 -3.81
N VAL A 325 -8.05 1.30 -3.00
CA VAL A 325 -6.63 0.89 -3.01
C VAL A 325 -6.21 0.42 -4.39
N PHE A 326 -7.06 -0.36 -5.08
CA PHE A 326 -6.78 -0.86 -6.43
C PHE A 326 -7.27 0.07 -7.56
N SER A 327 -7.76 1.28 -7.27
CA SER A 327 -8.00 2.32 -8.29
C SER A 327 -6.69 2.98 -8.72
N ASP A 328 -6.68 3.66 -9.87
CA ASP A 328 -5.50 4.42 -10.31
C ASP A 328 -5.10 5.52 -9.31
N ALA A 329 -6.07 6.11 -8.60
CA ALA A 329 -5.81 7.09 -7.55
C ALA A 329 -5.07 6.46 -6.36
N GLY A 330 -5.57 5.34 -5.83
CA GLY A 330 -4.93 4.61 -4.74
C GLY A 330 -3.54 4.12 -5.13
N GLN A 331 -3.40 3.53 -6.31
CA GLN A 331 -2.11 3.02 -6.81
C GLN A 331 -1.07 4.15 -7.00
N ASN A 332 -1.47 5.34 -7.45
CA ASN A 332 -0.59 6.51 -7.50
C ASN A 332 -0.25 7.06 -6.10
N THR A 333 -1.10 6.83 -5.10
CA THR A 333 -0.79 7.20 -3.71
C THR A 333 0.36 6.36 -3.16
N TRP A 334 0.46 5.06 -3.53
CA TRP A 334 1.62 4.22 -3.23
C TRP A 334 2.91 4.78 -3.84
N LEU A 335 2.88 5.17 -5.13
CA LEU A 335 4.05 5.77 -5.79
C LEU A 335 4.55 7.01 -5.07
N LYS A 336 3.66 7.89 -4.63
CA LYS A 336 4.00 9.07 -3.83
C LYS A 336 4.59 8.72 -2.46
N GLY A 337 4.33 7.49 -1.98
CA GLY A 337 4.90 6.91 -0.78
C GLY A 337 6.16 6.06 -1.04
N PHE A 338 6.80 6.19 -2.19
CA PHE A 338 7.99 5.44 -2.59
C PHE A 338 7.78 3.91 -2.71
N ALA A 339 6.52 3.48 -2.86
CA ALA A 339 6.15 2.09 -3.08
C ALA A 339 5.66 1.87 -4.51
N LEU A 340 6.04 0.76 -5.13
CA LEU A 340 5.61 0.40 -6.48
C LEU A 340 4.25 -0.31 -6.40
N PRO A 341 3.23 0.19 -7.10
CA PRO A 341 1.91 -0.43 -7.09
C PRO A 341 1.88 -1.70 -7.93
N VAL A 342 1.03 -2.65 -7.55
CA VAL A 342 0.89 -3.92 -8.27
C VAL A 342 0.36 -3.75 -9.70
N ARG A 343 -0.44 -2.70 -9.94
CA ARG A 343 -1.01 -2.38 -11.26
C ARG A 343 -0.11 -1.50 -12.15
N LEU A 344 1.16 -1.29 -11.77
CA LEU A 344 2.07 -0.36 -12.43
C LEU A 344 2.12 -0.55 -13.96
N GLN A 345 2.27 -1.77 -14.44
CA GLN A 345 2.37 -2.05 -15.89
C GLN A 345 1.08 -1.69 -16.64
N ALA A 346 -0.08 -2.03 -16.09
CA ALA A 346 -1.37 -1.68 -16.67
C ALA A 346 -1.58 -0.17 -16.71
N MET A 347 -1.24 0.52 -15.62
CA MET A 347 -1.32 1.99 -15.52
C MET A 347 -0.35 2.70 -16.47
N GLN A 348 0.88 2.18 -16.65
CA GLN A 348 1.82 2.71 -17.65
C GLN A 348 1.26 2.59 -19.06
N LYS A 349 0.68 1.42 -19.39
CA LYS A 349 0.02 1.21 -20.70
C LYS A 349 -1.18 2.13 -20.91
N ALA A 350 -1.94 2.40 -19.86
CA ALA A 350 -3.09 3.31 -19.88
C ALA A 350 -2.71 4.80 -19.82
N GLY A 351 -1.46 5.14 -19.49
CA GLY A 351 -1.01 6.52 -19.33
C GLY A 351 -1.53 7.20 -18.05
N THR A 352 -1.90 6.43 -17.02
CA THR A 352 -2.49 6.93 -15.76
C THR A 352 -1.50 6.99 -14.59
N VAL A 353 -0.24 6.61 -14.82
CA VAL A 353 0.83 6.66 -13.82
C VAL A 353 1.25 8.10 -13.55
N ASP A 354 1.43 8.45 -12.27
CA ASP A 354 2.13 9.67 -11.88
C ASP A 354 3.64 9.53 -12.21
N ALA A 355 4.05 10.09 -13.35
CA ALA A 355 5.42 9.96 -13.85
C ALA A 355 6.46 10.60 -12.92
N THR A 356 6.09 11.67 -12.18
CA THR A 356 6.98 12.33 -11.22
C THR A 356 7.22 11.43 -10.02
N ALA A 357 6.15 10.84 -9.47
CA ALA A 357 6.25 9.92 -8.36
C ALA A 357 7.03 8.65 -8.74
N LEU A 358 6.77 8.08 -9.94
CA LEU A 358 7.51 6.92 -10.43
C LEU A 358 9.01 7.20 -10.56
N ALA A 359 9.40 8.36 -11.08
CA ALA A 359 10.79 8.76 -11.19
C ALA A 359 11.47 8.89 -9.80
N ALA A 360 10.72 9.32 -8.79
CA ALA A 360 11.23 9.46 -7.42
C ALA A 360 11.46 8.12 -6.71
N VAL A 361 10.69 7.08 -7.03
CA VAL A 361 10.90 5.72 -6.49
C VAL A 361 12.21 5.13 -6.98
N GLY A 362 12.60 5.42 -8.21
CA GLY A 362 13.77 4.83 -8.86
C GLY A 362 13.54 3.34 -9.18
N ALA A 363 13.60 2.97 -10.44
CA ALA A 363 13.56 1.57 -10.82
C ALA A 363 14.97 0.95 -10.72
N PRO A 364 15.13 -0.24 -10.12
CA PRO A 364 16.41 -0.93 -10.17
C PRO A 364 16.75 -1.31 -11.63
N ALA A 365 18.05 -1.34 -11.94
CA ALA A 365 18.55 -1.64 -13.29
C ALA A 365 18.23 -3.06 -13.77
N THR A 366 17.93 -3.98 -12.84
CA THR A 366 17.63 -5.40 -13.12
C THR A 366 16.30 -5.79 -12.47
N ALA A 367 15.67 -6.84 -13.02
CA ALA A 367 14.44 -7.40 -12.44
C ALA A 367 14.70 -7.85 -10.99
N PRO A 368 13.81 -7.54 -10.06
CA PRO A 368 13.96 -7.93 -8.67
C PRO A 368 13.73 -9.43 -8.49
N VAL A 369 14.45 -10.01 -7.53
CA VAL A 369 14.21 -11.35 -7.03
C VAL A 369 13.03 -11.29 -6.06
N GLN A 370 12.07 -12.15 -6.26
CA GLN A 370 10.98 -12.46 -5.34
C GLN A 370 11.04 -13.94 -5.03
N LEU A 371 11.01 -14.31 -3.75
CA LEU A 371 11.00 -15.71 -3.36
C LEU A 371 9.62 -16.32 -3.65
N THR A 372 9.62 -17.53 -4.20
CA THR A 372 8.43 -18.38 -4.22
C THR A 372 8.06 -18.80 -2.79
N GLN A 373 6.82 -19.29 -2.59
CA GLN A 373 6.40 -19.78 -1.27
C GLN A 373 7.32 -20.90 -0.78
N ALA A 374 7.67 -21.86 -1.65
CA ALA A 374 8.58 -22.96 -1.29
C ALA A 374 9.97 -22.48 -0.86
N GLN A 375 10.52 -21.47 -1.53
CA GLN A 375 11.78 -20.84 -1.16
C GLN A 375 11.67 -20.10 0.17
N THR A 376 10.57 -19.40 0.41
CA THR A 376 10.29 -18.69 1.66
C THR A 376 10.18 -19.66 2.84
N ASP A 377 9.49 -20.79 2.66
CA ASP A 377 9.37 -21.83 3.70
C ASP A 377 10.71 -22.45 4.03
N ALA A 378 11.51 -22.79 3.00
CA ALA A 378 12.86 -23.34 3.18
C ALA A 378 13.79 -22.33 3.87
N ALA A 379 13.74 -21.07 3.44
CA ALA A 379 14.51 -19.98 4.05
C ALA A 379 14.13 -19.74 5.50
N THR A 380 12.85 -19.72 5.83
CA THR A 380 12.35 -19.55 7.20
C THR A 380 12.85 -20.69 8.11
N LYS A 381 12.78 -21.94 7.63
CA LYS A 381 13.33 -23.10 8.35
C LYS A 381 14.84 -22.96 8.58
N PHE A 382 15.58 -22.59 7.51
CA PHE A 382 17.01 -22.37 7.61
C PHE A 382 17.35 -21.27 8.62
N LEU A 383 16.66 -20.15 8.60
CA LEU A 383 16.89 -19.03 9.53
C LEU A 383 16.60 -19.43 10.98
N LYS A 384 15.55 -20.20 11.28
CA LYS A 384 15.26 -20.72 12.62
C LYS A 384 16.46 -21.49 13.22
N ASP A 385 17.21 -22.18 12.40
CA ASP A 385 18.37 -22.95 12.86
C ASP A 385 19.67 -22.12 12.93
N ASN A 386 19.81 -21.09 12.12
CA ASN A 386 21.07 -20.39 11.88
C ASN A 386 21.12 -18.94 12.38
N TRP A 387 19.98 -18.27 12.59
CA TRP A 387 19.88 -16.91 13.13
C TRP A 387 19.78 -16.92 14.65
N LYS A 388 20.94 -17.11 15.35
CA LYS A 388 21.00 -17.23 16.82
C LYS A 388 22.10 -16.37 17.45
N PHE A 389 22.78 -15.57 16.63
CA PHE A 389 23.95 -14.80 17.04
C PHE A 389 23.62 -13.36 17.45
N ILE A 390 22.43 -12.90 17.13
CA ILE A 390 21.90 -11.59 17.50
C ILE A 390 20.37 -11.69 17.64
N THR A 391 19.81 -10.97 18.59
CA THR A 391 18.36 -10.76 18.72
C THR A 391 18.08 -9.29 18.46
N ILE A 392 17.22 -9.00 17.50
CA ILE A 392 16.73 -7.66 17.23
C ILE A 392 15.36 -7.55 17.91
N PRO A 393 15.14 -6.61 18.84
CA PRO A 393 13.85 -6.43 19.50
C PRO A 393 12.73 -6.16 18.48
N ALA A 394 11.52 -6.55 18.86
CA ALA A 394 10.32 -6.22 18.05
C ALA A 394 9.96 -4.75 18.16
#